data_ebd6115994dc6db9d0ed2523c1310df9
#
_entry.id   ebd6115994dc6db9d0ed2523c1310df9
#
_cell.length_a   1.000
_cell.length_b   1.000
_cell.length_c   1.000
_cell.angle_alpha   90.00
_cell.angle_beta   90.00
_cell.angle_gamma   90.00
#
_symmetry.space_group_name_H-M   'P 1'
#
loop_
_entity.id
_entity.type
_entity.pdbx_description
1 polymer ?
#
loop_
_entity_poly.entity_id
_entity_poly.type
_entity_poly.pdbx_seq_one_letter_code
_entity_poly.pdbx_strand_id
1 'polypeptide(L)'
;MFKRFGRLNFGALLALSLISHIPVAKAEMSTGKFIQLIESEGKVSAELTKEFVMKGFLASTYVGLRWANLMLKNLKRPPLFCLPADKSPTADWHYKLLKDFVKLDPNIEDEPAGSVLLRAYMLIHPCR
;
A
#
# COMPACT_ATOMS: atom_id res chain seq x y z
N MET A 1 -12.38 -12.68 60.90
CA MET A 1 -12.99 -12.52 59.54
C MET A 1 -12.44 -11.23 58.94
N PHE A 2 -11.27 -11.30 58.25
CA PHE A 2 -10.61 -10.12 57.68
C PHE A 2 -10.71 -10.21 56.16
N LYS A 3 -11.51 -9.29 55.56
CA LYS A 3 -11.59 -9.10 54.09
C LYS A 3 -10.31 -8.38 53.65
N ARG A 4 -9.46 -9.04 52.91
CA ARG A 4 -8.36 -8.43 52.17
C ARG A 4 -8.97 -7.73 50.92
N PHE A 5 -9.01 -6.42 50.96
CA PHE A 5 -9.23 -5.60 49.77
C PHE A 5 -7.94 -5.62 48.94
N GLY A 6 -8.02 -6.21 47.75
CA GLY A 6 -6.94 -6.19 46.80
C GLY A 6 -6.62 -4.76 46.33
N ARG A 7 -5.34 -4.39 46.43
CA ARG A 7 -4.80 -3.18 45.83
C ARG A 7 -4.91 -3.32 44.29
N LEU A 8 -5.90 -2.64 43.73
CA LEU A 8 -5.95 -2.43 42.27
C LEU A 8 -4.71 -1.61 41.87
N ASN A 9 -3.84 -2.22 41.08
CA ASN A 9 -2.65 -1.57 40.52
C ASN A 9 -3.08 -0.43 39.58
N PHE A 10 -3.11 0.78 40.07
CA PHE A 10 -3.33 2.00 39.29
C PHE A 10 -2.29 2.22 38.18
N GLY A 11 -1.14 1.53 38.23
CA GLY A 11 -0.08 1.60 37.24
C GLY A 11 -0.38 0.92 35.90
N ALA A 12 -1.28 -0.06 35.88
CA ALA A 12 -1.60 -0.78 34.64
C ALA A 12 -2.52 -0.01 33.70
N LEU A 13 -3.33 0.92 34.22
CA LEU A 13 -4.25 1.74 33.42
C LEU A 13 -3.54 2.90 32.69
N LEU A 14 -2.43 3.41 33.23
CA LEU A 14 -1.64 4.48 32.60
C LEU A 14 -0.82 3.98 31.40
N ALA A 15 -0.43 2.71 31.37
CA ALA A 15 0.35 2.15 30.28
C ALA A 15 -0.49 1.91 29.00
N LEU A 16 -1.80 1.64 29.14
CA LEU A 16 -2.67 1.42 27.97
C LEU A 16 -3.05 2.72 27.24
N SER A 17 -3.04 3.87 27.91
CA SER A 17 -3.39 5.15 27.28
C SER A 17 -2.30 5.75 26.39
N LEU A 18 -1.04 5.26 26.51
CA LEU A 18 0.09 5.74 25.71
C LEU A 18 0.18 5.06 24.33
N ILE A 19 -0.50 3.93 24.13
CA ILE A 19 -0.43 3.18 22.86
C ILE A 19 -1.34 3.79 21.79
N SER A 20 -2.34 4.59 22.17
CA SER A 20 -3.31 5.18 21.22
C SER A 20 -2.79 6.38 20.43
N HIS A 21 -1.55 6.81 20.61
CA HIS A 21 -0.98 8.00 19.95
C HIS A 21 0.29 7.71 19.18
N ILE A 22 0.52 6.44 18.79
CA ILE A 22 1.61 6.16 17.84
C ILE A 22 1.15 6.71 16.48
N PRO A 23 1.75 7.80 15.98
CA PRO A 23 1.42 8.27 14.65
C PRO A 23 1.77 7.14 13.68
N VAL A 24 0.78 6.65 12.97
CA VAL A 24 1.03 5.72 11.87
C VAL A 24 2.01 6.44 10.94
N ALA A 25 3.24 5.97 10.92
CA ALA A 25 4.26 6.54 10.05
C ALA A 25 3.74 6.40 8.61
N LYS A 26 3.45 7.54 7.97
CA LYS A 26 3.14 7.58 6.53
C LYS A 26 4.45 7.31 5.79
N ALA A 27 4.90 6.06 5.82
CA ALA A 27 6.14 5.63 5.16
C ALA A 27 5.95 5.44 3.65
N GLU A 28 4.71 5.37 3.18
CA GLU A 28 4.41 5.12 1.78
C GLU A 28 4.17 6.43 1.02
N MET A 29 4.75 6.52 -0.18
CA MET A 29 4.60 7.68 -1.05
C MET A 29 3.16 7.77 -1.56
N SER A 30 2.55 8.97 -1.47
CA SER A 30 1.22 9.20 -2.05
C SER A 30 1.26 9.11 -3.57
N THR A 31 0.13 8.76 -4.17
CA THR A 31 -0.01 8.59 -5.62
C THR A 31 0.34 9.86 -6.38
N GLY A 32 -0.14 11.02 -5.93
CA GLY A 32 0.16 12.30 -6.55
C GLY A 32 1.64 12.64 -6.51
N LYS A 33 2.30 12.45 -5.34
CA LYS A 33 3.76 12.65 -5.23
C LYS A 33 4.55 11.71 -6.12
N PHE A 34 4.13 10.46 -6.23
CA PHE A 34 4.77 9.49 -7.11
C PHE A 34 4.67 9.93 -8.59
N ILE A 35 3.47 10.32 -9.05
CA ILE A 35 3.25 10.81 -10.41
C ILE A 35 4.09 12.08 -10.65
N GLN A 36 4.05 13.05 -9.73
CA GLN A 36 4.84 14.27 -9.82
C GLN A 36 6.34 14.00 -9.93
N LEU A 37 6.86 13.04 -9.14
CA LEU A 37 8.27 12.63 -9.20
C LEU A 37 8.64 12.10 -10.58
N ILE A 38 7.79 11.28 -11.19
CA ILE A 38 8.02 10.72 -12.51
C ILE A 38 7.89 11.77 -13.61
N GLU A 39 6.98 12.72 -13.49
CA GLU A 39 6.74 13.78 -14.48
C GLU A 39 7.68 14.98 -14.35
N SER A 40 8.33 15.17 -13.19
CA SER A 40 9.29 16.25 -13.01
C SER A 40 10.48 16.10 -13.96
N GLU A 41 10.96 17.21 -14.55
CA GLU A 41 12.09 17.18 -15.48
C GLU A 41 13.47 17.07 -14.79
N GLY A 42 13.50 17.09 -13.45
CA GLY A 42 14.71 17.00 -12.67
C GLY A 42 15.25 15.57 -12.48
N LYS A 43 16.55 15.44 -12.22
CA LYS A 43 17.14 14.19 -11.71
C LYS A 43 16.71 14.01 -10.26
N VAL A 44 16.18 12.84 -9.91
CA VAL A 44 15.83 12.48 -8.52
C VAL A 44 17.08 12.46 -7.64
N SER A 45 18.19 12.02 -8.22
CA SER A 45 19.57 12.15 -7.73
C SER A 45 20.52 11.88 -8.89
N ALA A 46 21.82 12.12 -8.72
CA ALA A 46 22.80 11.85 -9.77
C ALA A 46 22.86 10.38 -10.21
N GLU A 47 22.39 9.44 -9.37
CA GLU A 47 22.46 8.00 -9.60
C GLU A 47 21.10 7.34 -9.91
N LEU A 48 19.99 8.01 -9.58
CA LEU A 48 18.65 7.46 -9.76
C LEU A 48 17.94 8.15 -10.94
N THR A 49 17.68 7.38 -11.98
CA THR A 49 16.83 7.83 -13.08
C THR A 49 15.37 7.65 -12.72
N LYS A 50 14.48 8.49 -13.28
CA LYS A 50 13.02 8.34 -13.15
C LYS A 50 12.56 6.93 -13.50
N GLU A 51 13.15 6.36 -14.54
CA GLU A 51 12.86 5.00 -15.00
C GLU A 51 13.19 3.96 -13.92
N PHE A 52 14.33 4.10 -13.23
CA PHE A 52 14.71 3.18 -12.16
C PHE A 52 13.73 3.26 -10.99
N VAL A 53 13.38 4.48 -10.56
CA VAL A 53 12.41 4.70 -9.47
C VAL A 53 11.05 4.13 -9.85
N MET A 54 10.56 4.44 -11.03
CA MET A 54 9.27 3.94 -11.53
C MET A 54 9.26 2.40 -11.60
N LYS A 55 10.24 1.81 -12.27
CA LYS A 55 10.31 0.35 -12.42
C LYS A 55 10.52 -0.35 -11.09
N GLY A 56 11.43 0.15 -10.25
CA GLY A 56 11.70 -0.43 -8.94
C GLY A 56 10.49 -0.39 -8.03
N PHE A 57 9.84 0.76 -7.87
CA PHE A 57 8.67 0.91 -7.00
C PHE A 57 7.48 0.09 -7.51
N LEU A 58 7.11 0.24 -8.77
CA LEU A 58 5.92 -0.42 -9.32
C LEU A 58 6.11 -1.94 -9.43
N ALA A 59 7.28 -2.40 -9.83
CA ALA A 59 7.58 -3.82 -9.87
C ALA A 59 7.56 -4.45 -8.47
N SER A 60 8.17 -3.81 -7.48
CA SER A 60 8.18 -4.29 -6.09
C SER A 60 6.77 -4.33 -5.50
N THR A 61 5.97 -3.29 -5.74
CA THR A 61 4.57 -3.24 -5.30
C THR A 61 3.76 -4.39 -5.94
N TYR A 62 3.90 -4.59 -7.23
CA TYR A 62 3.24 -5.69 -7.92
C TYR A 62 3.64 -7.07 -7.39
N VAL A 63 4.93 -7.30 -7.18
CA VAL A 63 5.43 -8.54 -6.57
C VAL A 63 4.82 -8.75 -5.18
N GLY A 64 4.80 -7.71 -4.35
CA GLY A 64 4.17 -7.76 -3.03
C GLY A 64 2.69 -8.13 -3.08
N LEU A 65 1.92 -7.54 -3.99
CA LEU A 65 0.51 -7.85 -4.19
C LEU A 65 0.29 -9.30 -4.67
N ARG A 66 1.16 -9.81 -5.55
CA ARG A 66 1.12 -11.23 -5.97
C ARG A 66 1.39 -12.18 -4.80
N TRP A 67 2.38 -11.87 -3.96
CA TRP A 67 2.65 -12.65 -2.76
C TRP A 67 1.49 -12.64 -1.78
N ALA A 68 0.82 -11.49 -1.58
CA ALA A 68 -0.37 -11.41 -0.76
C ALA A 68 -1.49 -12.35 -1.28
N ASN A 69 -1.74 -12.34 -2.58
CA ASN A 69 -2.69 -13.28 -3.21
C ASN A 69 -2.31 -14.75 -3.01
N LEU A 70 -1.04 -15.09 -3.18
CA LEU A 70 -0.55 -16.45 -2.98
C LEU A 70 -0.74 -16.90 -1.52
N MET A 71 -0.45 -16.03 -0.55
CA MET A 71 -0.66 -16.32 0.86
C MET A 71 -2.15 -16.54 1.18
N LEU A 72 -3.05 -15.73 0.63
CA LEU A 72 -4.49 -15.93 0.81
C LEU A 72 -4.92 -17.29 0.25
N LYS A 73 -4.44 -17.67 -0.93
CA LYS A 73 -4.72 -18.99 -1.53
C LYS A 73 -4.22 -20.13 -0.64
N ASN A 74 -3.01 -20.03 -0.08
CA ASN A 74 -2.46 -21.03 0.83
C ASN A 74 -3.29 -21.15 2.12
N LEU A 75 -3.88 -20.05 2.58
CA LEU A 75 -4.79 -19.99 3.73
C LEU A 75 -6.24 -20.41 3.36
N LYS A 76 -6.47 -20.92 2.14
CA LYS A 76 -7.79 -21.27 1.61
C LYS A 76 -8.78 -20.10 1.64
N ARG A 77 -8.30 -18.90 1.47
CA ARG A 77 -9.09 -17.68 1.34
C ARG A 77 -9.14 -17.23 -0.13
N PRO A 78 -10.21 -16.55 -0.54
CA PRO A 78 -10.30 -16.02 -1.90
C PRO A 78 -9.19 -14.99 -2.12
N PRO A 79 -8.54 -14.99 -3.30
CA PRO A 79 -7.57 -13.98 -3.65
C PRO A 79 -8.24 -12.61 -3.84
N LEU A 80 -7.47 -11.53 -3.71
CA LEU A 80 -7.96 -10.16 -3.85
C LEU A 80 -8.29 -9.81 -5.31
N PHE A 81 -7.52 -10.36 -6.25
CA PHE A 81 -7.70 -10.16 -7.68
C PHE A 81 -7.15 -11.37 -8.46
N CYS A 82 -7.64 -11.55 -9.69
CA CYS A 82 -7.27 -12.67 -10.54
C CYS A 82 -6.73 -12.19 -11.90
N LEU A 83 -5.40 -12.13 -12.00
CA LEU A 83 -4.76 -11.81 -13.28
C LEU A 83 -4.87 -12.98 -14.25
N PRO A 84 -5.13 -12.72 -15.55
CA PRO A 84 -5.00 -13.72 -16.58
C PRO A 84 -3.57 -14.28 -16.61
N ALA A 85 -3.45 -15.59 -16.81
CA ALA A 85 -2.16 -16.30 -16.74
C ALA A 85 -1.14 -15.83 -17.80
N ASP A 86 -1.62 -15.30 -18.91
CA ASP A 86 -0.84 -14.78 -20.04
C ASP A 86 -0.39 -13.31 -19.86
N LYS A 87 -0.79 -12.64 -18.78
CA LYS A 87 -0.46 -11.23 -18.56
C LYS A 87 0.58 -11.05 -17.47
N SER A 88 1.70 -10.45 -17.86
CA SER A 88 2.69 -9.89 -16.93
C SER A 88 2.69 -8.37 -17.08
N PRO A 89 1.98 -7.64 -16.21
CA PRO A 89 1.92 -6.19 -16.32
C PRO A 89 3.31 -5.57 -16.18
N THR A 90 3.63 -4.62 -17.06
CA THR A 90 4.88 -3.85 -17.02
C THR A 90 4.77 -2.67 -16.07
N ALA A 91 5.91 -2.08 -15.69
CA ALA A 91 5.93 -0.86 -14.88
C ALA A 91 5.20 0.29 -15.59
N ASP A 92 5.36 0.43 -16.90
CA ASP A 92 4.67 1.47 -17.70
C ASP A 92 3.16 1.27 -17.68
N TRP A 93 2.71 0.03 -17.73
CA TRP A 93 1.28 -0.27 -17.60
C TRP A 93 0.74 0.11 -16.21
N HIS A 94 1.47 -0.18 -15.14
CA HIS A 94 1.10 0.22 -13.79
C HIS A 94 1.05 1.74 -13.64
N TYR A 95 2.04 2.43 -14.21
CA TYR A 95 2.09 3.88 -14.16
C TYR A 95 0.90 4.51 -14.89
N LYS A 96 0.60 4.01 -16.09
CA LYS A 96 -0.59 4.43 -16.83
C LYS A 96 -1.86 4.19 -16.02
N LEU A 97 -1.97 3.03 -15.39
CA LEU A 97 -3.11 2.67 -14.56
C LEU A 97 -3.32 3.65 -13.40
N LEU A 98 -2.26 4.00 -12.66
CA LEU A 98 -2.32 5.01 -11.62
C LEU A 98 -2.82 6.35 -12.14
N LYS A 99 -2.28 6.81 -13.26
CA LYS A 99 -2.69 8.08 -13.90
C LYS A 99 -4.15 8.07 -14.33
N ASP A 100 -4.61 6.98 -14.89
CA ASP A 100 -5.99 6.85 -15.33
C ASP A 100 -6.95 6.85 -14.14
N PHE A 101 -6.58 6.22 -13.01
CA PHE A 101 -7.37 6.25 -11.79
C PHE A 101 -7.43 7.64 -11.15
N VAL A 102 -6.32 8.37 -11.07
CA VAL A 102 -6.31 9.75 -10.57
C VAL A 102 -7.19 10.68 -11.44
N LYS A 103 -7.20 10.48 -12.76
CA LYS A 103 -8.09 11.25 -13.65
C LYS A 103 -9.57 10.97 -13.39
N LEU A 104 -9.90 9.73 -13.01
CA LEU A 104 -11.28 9.36 -12.69
C LEU A 104 -11.73 9.87 -11.32
N ASP A 105 -10.83 9.87 -10.35
CA ASP A 105 -11.08 10.37 -8.99
C ASP A 105 -9.83 11.10 -8.47
N PRO A 106 -9.77 12.44 -8.59
CA PRO A 106 -8.65 13.22 -8.09
C PRO A 106 -8.41 13.11 -6.58
N ASN A 107 -9.41 12.72 -5.79
CA ASN A 107 -9.25 12.61 -4.33
C ASN A 107 -8.28 11.52 -3.91
N ILE A 108 -7.96 10.57 -4.79
CA ILE A 108 -7.02 9.49 -4.51
C ILE A 108 -5.54 9.91 -4.61
N GLU A 109 -5.25 11.14 -5.00
CA GLU A 109 -3.86 11.64 -5.09
C GLU A 109 -3.12 11.57 -3.75
N ASP A 110 -3.84 11.77 -2.64
CA ASP A 110 -3.27 11.70 -1.29
C ASP A 110 -3.16 10.28 -0.74
N GLU A 111 -3.73 9.29 -1.44
CA GLU A 111 -3.65 7.90 -1.02
C GLU A 111 -2.32 7.25 -1.41
N PRO A 112 -1.84 6.26 -0.63
CA PRO A 112 -0.66 5.49 -0.98
C PRO A 112 -0.79 4.83 -2.36
N ALA A 113 0.24 4.95 -3.20
CA ALA A 113 0.21 4.44 -4.56
C ALA A 113 -0.02 2.91 -4.62
N GLY A 114 0.49 2.16 -3.63
CA GLY A 114 0.22 0.72 -3.52
C GLY A 114 -1.24 0.39 -3.25
N SER A 115 -1.92 1.20 -2.42
CA SER A 115 -3.36 1.08 -2.14
C SER A 115 -4.19 1.32 -3.39
N VAL A 116 -3.85 2.37 -4.15
CA VAL A 116 -4.54 2.69 -5.41
C VAL A 116 -4.35 1.58 -6.45
N LEU A 117 -3.13 1.04 -6.58
CA LEU A 117 -2.87 -0.10 -7.46
C LEU A 117 -3.68 -1.34 -7.06
N LEU A 118 -3.74 -1.67 -5.77
CA LEU A 118 -4.52 -2.80 -5.30
C LEU A 118 -5.99 -2.66 -5.67
N ARG A 119 -6.60 -1.50 -5.42
CA ARG A 119 -7.99 -1.23 -5.81
C ARG A 119 -8.20 -1.33 -7.31
N ALA A 120 -7.26 -0.80 -8.08
CA ALA A 120 -7.31 -0.89 -9.53
C ALA A 120 -7.33 -2.36 -9.99
N TYR A 121 -6.46 -3.20 -9.43
CA TYR A 121 -6.47 -4.63 -9.73
C TYR A 121 -7.78 -5.33 -9.36
N MET A 122 -8.32 -5.03 -8.19
CA MET A 122 -9.60 -5.62 -7.75
C MET A 122 -10.77 -5.25 -8.68
N LEU A 123 -10.74 -4.04 -9.23
CA LEU A 123 -11.78 -3.56 -10.16
C LEU A 123 -11.61 -4.10 -11.57
N ILE A 124 -10.38 -4.19 -12.08
CA ILE A 124 -10.11 -4.58 -13.48
C ILE A 124 -10.04 -6.11 -13.61
N HIS A 125 -9.58 -6.79 -12.58
CA HIS A 125 -9.37 -8.23 -12.56
C HIS A 125 -10.05 -8.89 -11.36
N PRO A 126 -11.38 -8.74 -11.21
CA PRO A 126 -12.10 -9.42 -10.14
C PRO A 126 -12.00 -10.93 -10.31
N CYS A 127 -11.86 -11.65 -9.20
CA CYS A 127 -11.99 -13.10 -9.19
C CYS A 127 -13.48 -13.47 -9.30
N ARG A 128 -13.79 -14.36 -10.23
CA ARG A 128 -15.15 -14.91 -10.45
C ARG A 128 -15.31 -16.22 -9.72
#